data_1d36e70579e9df3d9a8ff60c38bcacab
#
_entry.id   1d36e70579e9df3d9a8ff60c38bcacab
#
_cell.length_a   1.000
_cell.length_b   1.000
_cell.length_c   1.000
_cell.angle_alpha   90.00
_cell.angle_beta   90.00
_cell.angle_gamma   90.00
#
_symmetry.space_group_name_H-M   'P 1'
#
loop_
_entity.id
_entity.type
_entity.pdbx_description
1 polymer ?
#
loop_
_entity_poly.entity_id
_entity_poly.type
_entity_poly.pdbx_seq_one_letter_code
_entity_poly.pdbx_strand_id
1 'polypeptide(L)'
;DICGQLRPEVQWNRLIWGLDHTPGIGVEPYTHAGETGSVTMWRDTDAVASWSWAGFEGKKTKVTVYSDGEAAELIVNGRSYGRKKTKEYKAVFKRIVYEPGTITAISYDGEGKELSRTCMKTAVGATELRVAADRSILRAKTQDLAYVSIDLTGADGITKSSEDTAVIVEVDGAGTLLALGSARPNMGENFFSDTHTTYYGKALAVVRGGDMPGKITVTVKAKGLLSKTLELEVI
;
A
#
# COMPACT_ATOMS: atom_id res chain seq x y z
N ASP A 1 8.58 1.69 1.01
CA ASP A 1 9.21 1.43 -0.28
C ASP A 1 9.69 2.74 -0.95
N ILE A 2 10.21 2.68 -2.18
CA ILE A 2 10.75 3.85 -2.89
C ILE A 2 9.69 4.90 -3.26
N CYS A 3 8.40 4.54 -3.25
CA CYS A 3 7.29 5.46 -3.48
C CYS A 3 6.68 6.00 -2.16
N GLY A 4 7.36 5.84 -1.03
CA GLY A 4 6.86 6.28 0.27
C GLY A 4 5.69 5.47 0.83
N GLN A 5 5.30 4.37 0.17
CA GLN A 5 4.21 3.51 0.65
C GLN A 5 4.66 2.72 1.88
N LEU A 6 3.84 2.77 2.93
CA LEU A 6 4.12 2.05 4.17
C LEU A 6 3.98 0.54 3.95
N ARG A 7 5.03 -0.20 4.29
CA ARG A 7 5.03 -1.67 4.31
C ARG A 7 4.67 -2.18 5.70
N PRO A 8 4.24 -3.44 5.86
CA PRO A 8 3.89 -4.01 7.17
C PRO A 8 4.99 -3.89 8.22
N GLU A 9 6.26 -3.91 7.80
CA GLU A 9 7.43 -3.79 8.70
C GLU A 9 7.52 -2.42 9.37
N VAL A 10 6.86 -1.40 8.84
CA VAL A 10 6.78 -0.10 9.51
C VAL A 10 6.04 -0.24 10.84
N GLN A 11 4.97 -1.06 10.89
CA GLN A 11 4.26 -1.32 12.14
C GLN A 11 5.13 -2.10 13.13
N TRP A 12 5.93 -3.07 12.67
CA TRP A 12 6.91 -3.76 13.52
C TRP A 12 7.90 -2.78 14.16
N ASN A 13 8.44 -1.85 13.39
CA ASN A 13 9.32 -0.80 13.92
C ASN A 13 8.60 0.10 14.94
N ARG A 14 7.36 0.52 14.66
CA ARG A 14 6.56 1.33 15.60
C ARG A 14 6.34 0.63 16.94
N LEU A 15 6.06 -0.68 16.92
CA LEU A 15 5.91 -1.49 18.13
C LEU A 15 7.21 -1.56 18.93
N ILE A 16 8.36 -1.81 18.28
CA ILE A 16 9.67 -1.88 18.92
C ILE A 16 10.01 -0.55 19.63
N TRP A 17 9.70 0.58 18.98
CA TRP A 17 9.99 1.91 19.52
C TRP A 17 8.89 2.45 20.44
N GLY A 18 7.84 1.66 20.72
CA GLY A 18 6.72 2.08 21.57
C GLY A 18 5.93 3.28 21.02
N LEU A 19 5.91 3.46 19.70
CA LEU A 19 5.20 4.57 19.05
C LEU A 19 3.73 4.25 18.77
N ASP A 20 3.39 2.98 18.69
CA ASP A 20 2.06 2.47 18.43
C ASP A 20 1.97 1.03 18.96
N HIS A 21 0.87 0.68 19.60
CA HIS A 21 0.62 -0.64 20.17
C HIS A 21 -0.43 -1.44 19.39
N THR A 22 -0.82 -0.93 18.21
CA THR A 22 -1.77 -1.61 17.33
C THR A 22 -1.08 -2.75 16.58
N PRO A 23 -1.61 -3.98 16.56
CA PRO A 23 -0.99 -5.06 15.82
C PRO A 23 -1.00 -4.79 14.31
N GLY A 24 0.09 -5.12 13.62
CA GLY A 24 0.20 -5.06 12.17
C GLY A 24 -0.08 -6.40 11.51
N ILE A 25 -0.54 -6.40 10.27
CA ILE A 25 -0.76 -7.59 9.46
C ILE A 25 0.05 -7.49 8.18
N GLY A 26 0.94 -8.46 7.95
CA GLY A 26 1.68 -8.62 6.71
C GLY A 26 1.27 -9.91 6.01
N VAL A 27 0.80 -9.81 4.78
CA VAL A 27 0.36 -10.95 3.96
C VAL A 27 1.38 -11.18 2.87
N GLU A 28 1.92 -12.40 2.75
CA GLU A 28 2.76 -12.79 1.61
C GLU A 28 1.91 -12.72 0.33
N PRO A 29 2.35 -11.97 -0.70
CA PRO A 29 1.53 -11.72 -1.87
C PRO A 29 1.36 -12.96 -2.75
N TYR A 30 0.28 -12.99 -3.52
CA TYR A 30 -0.02 -14.05 -4.49
C TYR A 30 0.35 -13.67 -5.92
N THR A 31 0.40 -12.37 -6.22
CA THR A 31 0.74 -11.84 -7.53
C THR A 31 2.26 -11.77 -7.73
N HIS A 32 2.67 -11.62 -8.97
CA HIS A 32 4.08 -11.58 -9.39
C HIS A 32 4.81 -12.91 -9.10
N ALA A 33 4.10 -14.03 -9.35
CA ALA A 33 4.67 -15.37 -9.22
C ALA A 33 5.93 -15.50 -10.11
N GLY A 34 7.02 -15.99 -9.51
CA GLY A 34 8.34 -16.07 -10.17
C GLY A 34 9.25 -14.88 -9.87
N GLU A 35 8.74 -13.78 -9.32
CA GLU A 35 9.56 -12.77 -8.69
C GLU A 35 9.98 -13.28 -7.30
N THR A 36 11.21 -13.75 -7.18
CA THR A 36 11.77 -14.11 -5.88
C THR A 36 12.37 -12.87 -5.24
N GLY A 37 11.75 -12.39 -4.16
CA GLY A 37 12.37 -11.39 -3.31
C GLY A 37 13.65 -11.97 -2.69
N SER A 38 14.79 -11.31 -2.87
CA SER A 38 15.97 -11.68 -2.11
C SER A 38 15.83 -11.15 -0.68
N VAL A 39 15.90 -12.06 0.28
CA VAL A 39 16.00 -11.67 1.70
C VAL A 39 17.39 -11.09 1.92
N THR A 40 17.45 -9.89 2.47
CA THR A 40 18.69 -9.19 2.84
C THR A 40 18.64 -8.76 4.30
N MET A 41 19.74 -8.29 4.86
CA MET A 41 19.73 -7.70 6.21
C MET A 41 18.81 -6.47 6.33
N TRP A 42 18.43 -5.87 5.21
CA TRP A 42 17.55 -4.69 5.15
C TRP A 42 16.09 -5.02 4.82
N ARG A 43 15.83 -6.25 4.33
CA ARG A 43 14.51 -6.68 3.90
C ARG A 43 14.36 -8.18 4.17
N ASP A 44 13.53 -8.53 5.14
CA ASP A 44 13.30 -9.90 5.58
C ASP A 44 11.97 -10.50 5.05
N THR A 45 11.15 -9.71 4.38
CA THR A 45 9.85 -10.14 3.88
C THR A 45 9.38 -9.35 2.66
N ASP A 46 8.56 -9.98 1.82
CA ASP A 46 7.82 -9.36 0.70
C ASP A 46 6.36 -9.04 1.07
N ALA A 47 5.99 -9.23 2.33
CA ALA A 47 4.63 -9.05 2.79
C ALA A 47 4.05 -7.67 2.42
N VAL A 48 2.76 -7.65 2.12
CA VAL A 48 1.96 -6.47 1.79
C VAL A 48 0.87 -6.30 2.85
N ALA A 49 0.58 -5.08 3.26
CA ALA A 49 -0.53 -4.76 4.16
C ALA A 49 -1.85 -4.73 3.37
N SER A 50 -2.29 -5.88 2.90
CA SER A 50 -3.52 -6.02 2.11
C SER A 50 -4.19 -7.36 2.33
N TRP A 51 -5.52 -7.36 2.28
CA TRP A 51 -6.37 -8.56 2.19
C TRP A 51 -7.29 -8.46 0.96
N SER A 52 -6.76 -7.95 -0.16
CA SER A 52 -7.50 -7.74 -1.41
C SER A 52 -6.77 -8.42 -2.57
N TRP A 53 -7.05 -9.71 -2.76
CA TRP A 53 -6.36 -10.61 -3.68
C TRP A 53 -7.35 -11.33 -4.60
N ALA A 54 -8.21 -10.57 -5.30
CA ALA A 54 -9.19 -11.13 -6.22
C ALA A 54 -8.52 -12.04 -7.26
N GLY A 55 -9.13 -13.21 -7.53
CA GLY A 55 -8.60 -14.25 -8.39
C GLY A 55 -7.70 -15.28 -7.69
N PHE A 56 -7.47 -15.12 -6.38
CA PHE A 56 -6.65 -16.05 -5.58
C PHE A 56 -7.43 -16.76 -4.48
N GLU A 57 -8.76 -16.78 -4.58
CA GLU A 57 -9.65 -17.43 -3.62
C GLU A 57 -9.27 -18.90 -3.43
N GLY A 58 -9.23 -19.34 -2.19
CA GLY A 58 -8.84 -20.71 -1.82
C GLY A 58 -7.33 -20.98 -1.82
N LYS A 59 -6.51 -20.07 -2.33
CA LYS A 59 -5.05 -20.21 -2.27
C LYS A 59 -4.53 -19.97 -0.85
N LYS A 60 -3.42 -20.61 -0.52
CA LYS A 60 -2.79 -20.52 0.80
C LYS A 60 -1.64 -19.52 0.77
N THR A 61 -1.54 -18.72 1.83
CA THR A 61 -0.43 -17.79 2.04
C THR A 61 0.13 -17.90 3.46
N LYS A 62 1.21 -17.19 3.70
CA LYS A 62 1.77 -16.92 5.01
C LYS A 62 1.34 -15.51 5.45
N VAL A 63 0.88 -15.38 6.69
CA VAL A 63 0.54 -14.11 7.31
C VAL A 63 1.42 -13.92 8.54
N THR A 64 2.07 -12.79 8.64
CA THR A 64 2.81 -12.37 9.83
C THR A 64 2.01 -11.31 10.58
N VAL A 65 1.71 -11.57 11.83
CA VAL A 65 1.15 -10.58 12.75
C VAL A 65 2.30 -9.98 13.53
N TYR A 66 2.42 -8.65 13.48
CA TYR A 66 3.34 -7.88 14.30
C TYR A 66 2.61 -7.44 15.56
N SER A 67 3.16 -7.72 16.73
CA SER A 67 2.51 -7.45 18.02
C SER A 67 3.54 -7.35 19.14
N ASP A 68 3.33 -6.42 20.05
CA ASP A 68 4.09 -6.27 21.31
C ASP A 68 3.48 -7.07 22.49
N GLY A 69 2.30 -7.68 22.29
CA GLY A 69 1.72 -8.59 23.29
C GLY A 69 2.47 -9.92 23.40
N GLU A 70 2.20 -10.67 24.45
CA GLU A 70 2.75 -12.02 24.68
C GLU A 70 2.28 -13.04 23.64
N ALA A 71 1.08 -12.83 23.09
CA ALA A 71 0.50 -13.65 22.04
C ALA A 71 -0.31 -12.83 21.05
N ALA A 72 -0.45 -13.36 19.83
CA ALA A 72 -1.32 -12.80 18.81
C ALA A 72 -2.24 -13.89 18.23
N GLU A 73 -3.45 -13.51 17.87
CA GLU A 73 -4.44 -14.34 17.20
C GLU A 73 -4.75 -13.80 15.82
N LEU A 74 -4.95 -14.70 14.86
CA LEU A 74 -5.37 -14.35 13.51
C LEU A 74 -6.77 -14.92 13.24
N ILE A 75 -7.66 -14.07 12.74
CA ILE A 75 -9.05 -14.41 12.43
C ILE A 75 -9.34 -14.02 10.98
N VAL A 76 -9.91 -14.93 10.19
CA VAL A 76 -10.40 -14.66 8.82
C VAL A 76 -11.88 -14.95 8.79
N ASN A 77 -12.69 -13.97 8.41
CA ASN A 77 -14.16 -14.07 8.32
C ASN A 77 -14.81 -14.68 9.57
N GLY A 78 -14.33 -14.28 10.76
CA GLY A 78 -14.82 -14.80 12.04
C GLY A 78 -14.25 -16.17 12.45
N ARG A 79 -13.50 -16.86 11.57
CA ARG A 79 -12.83 -18.12 11.89
C ARG A 79 -11.44 -17.86 12.45
N SER A 80 -11.18 -18.30 13.66
CA SER A 80 -9.84 -18.22 14.28
C SER A 80 -8.88 -19.27 13.67
N TYR A 81 -7.67 -18.83 13.39
CA TYR A 81 -6.52 -19.68 13.06
C TYR A 81 -5.64 -19.98 14.28
N GLY A 82 -6.19 -19.66 15.45
CA GLY A 82 -5.58 -19.89 16.74
C GLY A 82 -4.70 -18.75 17.23
N ARG A 83 -4.29 -18.89 18.48
CA ARG A 83 -3.42 -17.95 19.17
C ARG A 83 -1.99 -18.47 19.18
N LYS A 84 -1.01 -17.61 18.89
CA LYS A 84 0.42 -17.96 18.87
C LYS A 84 1.20 -17.01 19.73
N LYS A 85 2.18 -17.55 20.45
CA LYS A 85 3.15 -16.75 21.20
C LYS A 85 3.93 -15.85 20.24
N THR A 86 4.13 -14.59 20.60
CA THR A 86 4.97 -13.66 19.84
C THR A 86 6.45 -13.94 20.15
N LYS A 87 7.27 -13.86 19.13
CA LYS A 87 8.71 -13.89 19.22
C LYS A 87 9.28 -12.72 18.42
N GLU A 88 10.10 -11.90 19.05
CA GLU A 88 10.67 -10.70 18.42
C GLU A 88 9.59 -9.81 17.76
N TYR A 89 8.48 -9.61 18.49
CA TYR A 89 7.30 -8.86 18.02
C TYR A 89 6.59 -9.48 16.81
N LYS A 90 6.78 -10.76 16.51
CA LYS A 90 6.18 -11.45 15.35
C LYS A 90 5.49 -12.74 15.78
N ALA A 91 4.31 -13.00 15.19
CA ALA A 91 3.63 -14.29 15.21
C ALA A 91 3.33 -14.72 13.77
N VAL A 92 3.88 -15.86 13.32
CA VAL A 92 3.79 -16.29 11.93
C VAL A 92 2.73 -17.37 11.75
N PHE A 93 1.73 -17.11 10.92
CA PHE A 93 0.65 -18.01 10.54
C PHE A 93 0.89 -18.55 9.13
N LYS A 94 1.04 -19.86 8.98
CA LYS A 94 1.29 -20.52 7.69
C LYS A 94 0.02 -21.17 7.17
N ARG A 95 -0.11 -21.25 5.83
CA ARG A 95 -1.21 -21.94 5.14
C ARG A 95 -2.58 -21.32 5.42
N ILE A 96 -2.62 -19.99 5.58
CA ILE A 96 -3.87 -19.24 5.69
C ILE A 96 -4.53 -19.23 4.33
N VAL A 97 -5.78 -19.68 4.27
CA VAL A 97 -6.56 -19.69 3.03
C VAL A 97 -7.12 -18.29 2.80
N TYR A 98 -6.88 -17.75 1.61
CA TYR A 98 -7.50 -16.50 1.21
C TYR A 98 -8.98 -16.71 0.90
N GLU A 99 -9.80 -15.97 1.59
CA GLU A 99 -11.24 -15.84 1.37
C GLU A 99 -11.58 -14.34 1.41
N PRO A 100 -12.30 -13.80 0.41
CA PRO A 100 -12.76 -12.41 0.44
C PRO A 100 -13.53 -12.11 1.73
N GLY A 101 -13.36 -10.90 2.26
CA GLY A 101 -13.98 -10.47 3.51
C GLY A 101 -13.00 -9.79 4.45
N THR A 102 -12.85 -10.27 5.67
CA THR A 102 -12.05 -9.62 6.71
C THR A 102 -10.91 -10.51 7.21
N ILE A 103 -9.77 -9.89 7.50
CA ILE A 103 -8.69 -10.49 8.27
C ILE A 103 -8.40 -9.62 9.48
N THR A 104 -8.42 -10.20 10.67
CA THR A 104 -8.23 -9.49 11.93
C THR A 104 -7.07 -10.10 12.70
N ALA A 105 -6.18 -9.26 13.20
CA ALA A 105 -5.15 -9.61 14.16
C ALA A 105 -5.50 -9.03 15.52
N ILE A 106 -5.34 -9.84 16.59
CA ILE A 106 -5.58 -9.43 17.97
C ILE A 106 -4.32 -9.69 18.78
N SER A 107 -3.90 -8.69 19.55
CA SER A 107 -2.77 -8.75 20.51
C SER A 107 -3.29 -9.08 21.90
N TYR A 108 -2.58 -9.93 22.65
CA TYR A 108 -2.92 -10.35 24.01
C TYR A 108 -1.74 -10.21 24.96
N ASP A 109 -2.04 -9.88 26.23
CA ASP A 109 -1.07 -9.92 27.33
C ASP A 109 -0.79 -11.35 27.82
N GLY A 110 0.05 -11.48 28.86
CA GLY A 110 0.41 -12.77 29.47
C GLY A 110 -0.73 -13.46 30.21
N GLU A 111 -1.78 -12.74 30.59
CA GLU A 111 -2.98 -13.27 31.23
C GLU A 111 -4.05 -13.69 30.21
N GLY A 112 -3.81 -13.41 28.93
CA GLY A 112 -4.72 -13.72 27.83
C GLY A 112 -5.83 -12.70 27.61
N LYS A 113 -5.70 -11.50 28.18
CA LYS A 113 -6.60 -10.37 27.96
C LYS A 113 -6.19 -9.67 26.63
N GLU A 114 -7.18 -9.29 25.85
CA GLU A 114 -6.97 -8.51 24.63
C GLU A 114 -6.42 -7.12 24.96
N LEU A 115 -5.33 -6.75 24.30
CA LEU A 115 -4.70 -5.43 24.36
C LEU A 115 -5.21 -4.51 23.24
N SER A 116 -5.19 -5.01 22.01
CA SER A 116 -5.58 -4.23 20.84
C SER A 116 -5.86 -5.13 19.64
N ARG A 117 -6.49 -4.57 18.60
CA ARG A 117 -6.79 -5.29 17.34
C ARG A 117 -6.66 -4.41 16.11
N THR A 118 -6.41 -5.06 14.99
CA THR A 118 -6.41 -4.46 13.64
C THR A 118 -7.21 -5.33 12.69
N CYS A 119 -7.92 -4.71 11.75
CA CYS A 119 -8.69 -5.41 10.73
C CYS A 119 -8.39 -4.83 9.35
N MET A 120 -8.17 -5.70 8.38
CA MET A 120 -8.16 -5.34 6.94
C MET A 120 -9.33 -6.02 6.24
N LYS A 121 -9.78 -5.42 5.13
CA LYS A 121 -10.91 -5.92 4.33
C LYS A 121 -10.50 -6.10 2.88
N THR A 122 -11.18 -7.00 2.20
CA THR A 122 -11.10 -7.12 0.74
C THR A 122 -11.85 -5.96 0.09
N ALA A 123 -11.25 -5.37 -0.94
CA ALA A 123 -11.88 -4.35 -1.77
C ALA A 123 -13.12 -4.90 -2.48
N VAL A 124 -14.18 -4.11 -2.57
CA VAL A 124 -15.42 -4.50 -3.23
C VAL A 124 -15.80 -3.54 -4.36
N GLY A 125 -16.60 -4.04 -5.31
CA GLY A 125 -17.10 -3.26 -6.44
C GLY A 125 -16.13 -3.18 -7.61
N ALA A 126 -16.49 -2.37 -8.61
CA ALA A 126 -15.66 -2.12 -9.79
C ALA A 126 -14.35 -1.40 -9.41
N THR A 127 -13.34 -1.55 -10.25
CA THR A 127 -12.06 -0.85 -10.05
C THR A 127 -12.20 0.61 -10.43
N GLU A 128 -11.69 1.47 -9.57
CA GLU A 128 -11.66 2.92 -9.75
C GLU A 128 -10.25 3.46 -9.51
N LEU A 129 -9.93 4.59 -10.16
CA LEU A 129 -8.75 5.37 -9.83
C LEU A 129 -9.04 6.23 -8.60
N ARG A 130 -8.17 6.18 -7.60
CA ARG A 130 -8.08 7.13 -6.51
C ARG A 130 -6.78 7.91 -6.65
N VAL A 131 -6.87 9.25 -6.67
CA VAL A 131 -5.74 10.15 -6.85
C VAL A 131 -5.75 11.17 -5.72
N ALA A 132 -4.62 11.32 -5.04
CA ALA A 132 -4.49 12.26 -3.93
C ALA A 132 -3.07 12.84 -3.87
N ALA A 133 -2.96 14.14 -3.66
CA ALA A 133 -1.68 14.81 -3.43
C ALA A 133 -1.41 14.96 -1.92
N ASP A 134 -0.14 14.93 -1.52
CA ASP A 134 0.30 15.20 -0.14
C ASP A 134 0.11 16.67 0.25
N ARG A 135 0.07 17.57 -0.73
CA ARG A 135 -0.18 19.01 -0.57
C ARG A 135 -0.84 19.59 -1.81
N SER A 136 -1.54 20.71 -1.65
CA SER A 136 -2.22 21.41 -2.75
C SER A 136 -1.52 22.73 -3.14
N ILE A 137 -0.56 23.20 -2.36
CA ILE A 137 0.14 24.48 -2.57
C ILE A 137 1.63 24.22 -2.72
N LEU A 138 2.22 24.81 -3.77
CA LEU A 138 3.66 24.80 -4.07
C LEU A 138 4.18 26.22 -4.15
N ARG A 139 5.45 26.43 -3.81
CA ARG A 139 6.09 27.73 -3.84
C ARG A 139 6.79 27.95 -5.18
N ALA A 140 6.49 29.08 -5.83
CA ALA A 140 7.18 29.47 -7.05
C ALA A 140 8.71 29.63 -6.85
N LYS A 141 9.50 29.33 -7.85
CA LYS A 141 10.97 29.49 -7.88
C LYS A 141 11.77 28.68 -6.86
N THR A 142 11.14 27.79 -6.09
CA THR A 142 11.81 26.99 -5.07
C THR A 142 12.03 25.53 -5.49
N GLN A 143 11.56 25.14 -6.66
CA GLN A 143 11.49 23.74 -7.11
C GLN A 143 10.68 22.84 -6.16
N ASP A 144 9.67 23.39 -5.51
CA ASP A 144 8.81 22.68 -4.57
C ASP A 144 8.06 21.54 -5.27
N LEU A 145 7.83 20.46 -4.55
CA LEU A 145 7.29 19.21 -5.09
C LEU A 145 5.97 18.84 -4.39
N ALA A 146 5.05 18.29 -5.17
CA ALA A 146 3.89 17.55 -4.67
C ALA A 146 4.03 16.06 -5.06
N TYR A 147 3.73 15.18 -4.11
CA TYR A 147 3.69 13.74 -4.32
C TYR A 147 2.25 13.30 -4.51
N VAL A 148 1.93 12.84 -5.71
CA VAL A 148 0.57 12.46 -6.10
C VAL A 148 0.47 10.92 -6.08
N SER A 149 -0.21 10.40 -5.05
CA SER A 149 -0.49 8.97 -4.93
C SER A 149 -1.59 8.56 -5.92
N ILE A 150 -1.41 7.44 -6.57
CA ILE A 150 -2.33 6.84 -7.54
C ILE A 150 -2.61 5.42 -7.06
N ASP A 151 -3.87 5.12 -6.73
CA ASP A 151 -4.29 3.80 -6.25
C ASP A 151 -5.41 3.25 -7.15
N LEU A 152 -5.34 1.96 -7.46
CA LEU A 152 -6.47 1.19 -7.98
C LEU A 152 -7.29 0.70 -6.80
N THR A 153 -8.51 1.18 -6.65
CA THR A 153 -9.35 0.86 -5.49
C THR A 153 -10.67 0.23 -5.90
N GLY A 154 -11.31 -0.48 -4.98
CA GLY A 154 -12.73 -0.76 -5.09
C GLY A 154 -13.58 0.48 -4.83
N ALA A 155 -14.89 0.37 -5.01
CA ALA A 155 -15.86 1.43 -4.70
C ALA A 155 -15.83 1.85 -3.22
N ASP A 156 -15.32 0.99 -2.34
CA ASP A 156 -15.10 1.24 -0.91
C ASP A 156 -13.79 1.96 -0.59
N GLY A 157 -12.99 2.31 -1.61
CA GLY A 157 -11.71 2.98 -1.48
C GLY A 157 -10.55 2.10 -1.01
N ILE A 158 -10.76 0.79 -0.86
CA ILE A 158 -9.71 -0.16 -0.49
C ILE A 158 -8.89 -0.51 -1.73
N THR A 159 -7.57 -0.49 -1.62
CA THR A 159 -6.66 -0.82 -2.73
C THR A 159 -6.82 -2.29 -3.17
N LYS A 160 -6.94 -2.50 -4.47
CA LYS A 160 -6.98 -3.82 -5.11
C LYS A 160 -5.57 -4.29 -5.45
N SER A 161 -4.91 -4.92 -4.50
CA SER A 161 -3.49 -5.28 -4.59
C SER A 161 -3.17 -6.40 -5.58
N SER A 162 -4.18 -7.10 -6.11
CA SER A 162 -4.01 -8.08 -7.18
C SER A 162 -4.10 -7.47 -8.58
N GLU A 163 -4.40 -6.17 -8.70
CA GLU A 163 -4.57 -5.49 -9.97
C GLU A 163 -3.39 -4.57 -10.24
N ASP A 164 -2.75 -4.73 -11.41
CA ASP A 164 -1.77 -3.80 -11.92
C ASP A 164 -2.17 -3.36 -13.32
N THR A 165 -2.07 -2.06 -13.59
CA THR A 165 -2.39 -1.49 -14.90
C THR A 165 -1.49 -0.29 -15.21
N ALA A 166 -1.26 -0.03 -16.50
CA ALA A 166 -0.57 1.17 -16.92
C ALA A 166 -1.46 2.40 -16.65
N VAL A 167 -0.90 3.38 -15.96
CA VAL A 167 -1.49 4.70 -15.74
C VAL A 167 -0.73 5.74 -16.57
N ILE A 168 -1.45 6.74 -17.05
CA ILE A 168 -0.91 7.90 -17.78
C ILE A 168 -1.19 9.12 -16.92
N VAL A 169 -0.18 9.97 -16.72
CA VAL A 169 -0.29 11.21 -15.93
C VAL A 169 0.03 12.40 -16.84
N GLU A 170 -0.94 13.27 -16.99
CA GLU A 170 -0.80 14.55 -17.71
C GLU A 170 -0.78 15.69 -16.68
N VAL A 171 0.14 16.63 -16.86
CA VAL A 171 0.27 17.83 -16.01
C VAL A 171 0.25 19.06 -16.88
N ASP A 172 -0.75 19.90 -16.65
CA ASP A 172 -0.96 21.17 -17.38
C ASP A 172 -0.86 22.37 -16.42
N GLY A 173 -0.49 23.53 -16.97
CA GLY A 173 -0.45 24.81 -16.24
C GLY A 173 0.91 25.15 -15.66
N ALA A 174 0.94 25.65 -14.41
CA ALA A 174 2.14 26.21 -13.78
C ALA A 174 3.07 25.15 -13.16
N GLY A 175 3.10 23.91 -13.66
CA GLY A 175 3.93 22.83 -13.14
C GLY A 175 4.34 21.82 -14.21
N THR A 176 5.16 20.85 -13.81
CA THR A 176 5.65 19.79 -14.70
C THR A 176 5.63 18.44 -13.99
N LEU A 177 5.34 17.36 -14.74
CA LEU A 177 5.58 15.99 -14.27
C LEU A 177 7.09 15.76 -14.23
N LEU A 178 7.64 15.55 -13.04
CA LEU A 178 9.05 15.29 -12.86
C LEU A 178 9.36 13.79 -12.95
N ALA A 179 8.51 12.97 -12.37
CA ALA A 179 8.65 11.50 -12.41
C ALA A 179 7.29 10.81 -12.21
N LEU A 180 7.17 9.63 -12.76
CA LEU A 180 6.08 8.69 -12.50
C LEU A 180 6.67 7.30 -12.29
N GLY A 181 6.25 6.60 -11.24
CA GLY A 181 6.80 5.28 -10.96
C GLY A 181 5.96 4.45 -10.01
N SER A 182 6.38 3.21 -9.84
CA SER A 182 5.89 2.30 -8.82
C SER A 182 7.06 1.68 -8.04
N ALA A 183 6.75 0.99 -6.95
CA ALA A 183 7.78 0.37 -6.12
C ALA A 183 8.18 -1.04 -6.60
N ARG A 184 7.90 -1.38 -7.86
CA ARG A 184 8.27 -2.67 -8.45
C ARG A 184 9.79 -2.77 -8.57
N PRO A 185 10.44 -3.78 -7.98
CA PRO A 185 11.84 -4.05 -8.22
C PRO A 185 12.03 -4.61 -9.64
N ASN A 186 13.14 -4.34 -10.28
CA ASN A 186 13.49 -4.89 -11.61
C ASN A 186 12.46 -4.58 -12.71
N MET A 187 12.12 -3.31 -12.88
CA MET A 187 11.24 -2.91 -13.98
C MET A 187 12.05 -2.35 -15.15
N GLY A 188 11.56 -2.61 -16.38
CA GLY A 188 12.07 -2.03 -17.61
C GLY A 188 11.45 -0.67 -17.96
N GLU A 189 10.56 -0.13 -17.12
CA GLU A 189 9.88 1.14 -17.36
C GLU A 189 10.70 2.33 -16.85
N ASN A 190 10.60 3.44 -17.57
CA ASN A 190 11.34 4.66 -17.26
C ASN A 190 10.52 5.57 -16.32
N PHE A 191 11.12 6.03 -15.23
CA PHE A 191 10.49 6.96 -14.29
C PHE A 191 10.25 8.38 -14.86
N PHE A 192 10.88 8.74 -15.96
CA PHE A 192 10.67 10.03 -16.64
C PHE A 192 9.62 9.98 -17.74
N SER A 193 8.94 8.83 -17.89
CA SER A 193 7.78 8.70 -18.79
C SER A 193 6.52 9.23 -18.10
N ASP A 194 5.56 9.66 -18.91
CA ASP A 194 4.19 9.98 -18.48
C ASP A 194 3.33 8.73 -18.24
N THR A 195 3.86 7.55 -18.58
CA THR A 195 3.17 6.26 -18.48
C THR A 195 3.99 5.30 -17.64
N HIS A 196 3.33 4.64 -16.68
CA HIS A 196 3.97 3.66 -15.81
C HIS A 196 2.96 2.64 -15.27
N THR A 197 3.38 1.38 -15.08
CA THR A 197 2.53 0.32 -14.53
C THR A 197 2.50 0.39 -12.99
N THR A 198 1.31 0.30 -12.39
CA THR A 198 1.14 0.20 -10.94
C THR A 198 1.79 -1.09 -10.42
N TYR A 199 2.07 -1.10 -9.12
CA TYR A 199 2.58 -2.28 -8.41
C TYR A 199 1.79 -2.49 -7.12
N TYR A 200 1.13 -3.63 -7.01
CA TYR A 200 0.09 -3.89 -5.99
C TYR A 200 -1.00 -2.81 -5.99
N GLY A 201 -1.43 -2.41 -7.21
CA GLY A 201 -2.45 -1.40 -7.41
C GLY A 201 -2.01 0.04 -7.11
N LYS A 202 -0.69 0.33 -7.00
CA LYS A 202 -0.19 1.63 -6.57
C LYS A 202 0.88 2.20 -7.49
N ALA A 203 0.85 3.52 -7.69
CA ALA A 203 1.90 4.30 -8.33
C ALA A 203 2.04 5.66 -7.63
N LEU A 204 3.11 6.37 -7.95
CA LEU A 204 3.39 7.71 -7.45
C LEU A 204 3.85 8.62 -8.59
N ALA A 205 3.21 9.77 -8.75
CA ALA A 205 3.69 10.84 -9.58
C ALA A 205 4.34 11.95 -8.73
N VAL A 206 5.42 12.53 -9.23
CA VAL A 206 6.08 13.68 -8.61
C VAL A 206 5.86 14.87 -9.53
N VAL A 207 5.15 15.89 -9.02
CA VAL A 207 4.84 17.13 -9.73
C VAL A 207 5.65 18.25 -9.14
N ARG A 208 6.36 18.99 -9.98
CA ARG A 208 7.16 20.15 -9.60
C ARG A 208 6.44 21.45 -9.94
N GLY A 209 6.37 22.38 -8.99
CA GLY A 209 5.91 23.74 -9.21
C GLY A 209 6.87 24.52 -10.12
N GLY A 210 6.30 25.36 -10.98
CA GLY A 210 7.04 26.25 -11.88
C GLY A 210 7.53 27.53 -11.20
N ASP A 211 8.11 28.41 -12.02
CA ASP A 211 8.68 29.68 -11.56
C ASP A 211 7.63 30.81 -11.42
N MET A 212 6.47 30.62 -12.01
CA MET A 212 5.38 31.61 -11.98
C MET A 212 4.18 31.08 -11.20
N PRO A 213 3.53 31.93 -10.38
CA PRO A 213 2.27 31.58 -9.76
C PRO A 213 1.20 31.15 -10.78
N GLY A 214 0.38 30.19 -10.40
CA GLY A 214 -0.70 29.70 -11.25
C GLY A 214 -1.21 28.34 -10.83
N LYS A 215 -2.26 27.90 -11.52
CA LYS A 215 -2.90 26.60 -11.30
C LYS A 215 -2.13 25.49 -12.03
N ILE A 216 -2.06 24.32 -11.40
CA ILE A 216 -1.60 23.07 -11.99
C ILE A 216 -2.79 22.12 -12.03
N THR A 217 -3.06 21.52 -13.18
CA THR A 217 -4.05 20.46 -13.34
C THR A 217 -3.32 19.14 -13.58
N VAL A 218 -3.55 18.16 -12.70
CA VAL A 218 -2.99 16.81 -12.82
C VAL A 218 -4.13 15.86 -13.19
N THR A 219 -4.04 15.25 -14.39
CA THR A 219 -5.02 14.28 -14.88
C THR A 219 -4.39 12.89 -14.95
N VAL A 220 -5.03 11.92 -14.30
CA VAL A 220 -4.61 10.52 -14.31
C VAL A 220 -5.61 9.69 -15.10
N LYS A 221 -5.10 8.90 -16.04
CA LYS A 221 -5.88 8.02 -16.92
C LYS A 221 -5.39 6.59 -16.79
N ALA A 222 -6.32 5.63 -16.92
CA ALA A 222 -6.01 4.22 -17.07
C ALA A 222 -7.03 3.57 -18.00
N LYS A 223 -6.61 2.55 -18.74
CA LYS A 223 -7.49 1.89 -19.73
C LYS A 223 -8.73 1.29 -19.04
N GLY A 224 -9.89 1.67 -19.51
CA GLY A 224 -11.18 1.15 -19.02
C GLY A 224 -11.67 1.76 -17.72
N LEU A 225 -10.94 2.72 -17.15
CA LEU A 225 -11.33 3.43 -15.93
C LEU A 225 -11.70 4.90 -16.24
N LEU A 226 -12.56 5.48 -15.40
CA LEU A 226 -12.82 6.92 -15.45
C LEU A 226 -11.57 7.68 -15.02
N SER A 227 -11.17 8.67 -15.82
CA SER A 227 -10.04 9.55 -15.46
C SER A 227 -10.35 10.34 -14.18
N LYS A 228 -9.28 10.64 -13.44
CA LYS A 228 -9.34 11.50 -12.25
C LYS A 228 -8.45 12.72 -12.45
N THR A 229 -8.95 13.86 -11.99
CA THR A 229 -8.23 15.13 -12.06
C THR A 229 -8.14 15.73 -10.66
N LEU A 230 -6.99 16.30 -10.31
CA LEU A 230 -6.80 17.12 -9.13
C LEU A 230 -6.12 18.45 -9.51
N GLU A 231 -6.30 19.44 -8.68
CA GLU A 231 -5.73 20.78 -8.87
C GLU A 231 -4.75 21.10 -7.76
N LEU A 232 -3.61 21.69 -8.13
CA LEU A 232 -2.61 22.26 -7.23
C LEU A 232 -2.44 23.73 -7.60
N GLU A 233 -1.87 24.51 -6.70
CA GLU A 233 -1.60 25.93 -6.92
C GLU A 233 -0.12 26.24 -6.65
N VAL A 234 0.47 27.04 -7.53
CA VAL A 234 1.78 27.64 -7.31
C VAL A 234 1.59 29.07 -6.86
N ILE A 235 2.14 29.43 -5.69
CA ILE A 235 2.06 30.77 -5.09
C ILE A 235 3.44 31.43 -4.96
#